data_62e5d3779f0b6e4240134a286af1c6fa
#
_entry.id   62e5d3779f0b6e4240134a286af1c6fa
#
_cell.length_a   1.000
_cell.length_b   1.000
_cell.length_c   1.000
_cell.angle_alpha   90.00
_cell.angle_beta   90.00
_cell.angle_gamma   90.00
#
_symmetry.space_group_name_H-M   'P 1'
#
loop_
_entity.id
_entity.type
_entity.pdbx_description
1 polymer ?
#
loop_
_entity_poly.entity_id
_entity_poly.type
_entity_poly.pdbx_seq_one_letter_code
_entity_poly.pdbx_strand_id
1 'polypeptide(L)'
;MPRLRKVRPGVDLGYRRVRAGEAFRYTDADGAALPADERERVVALVIPPAWSEVWISAAPNGHIQATGIDDAGRLQYLYHPDCRG
;
A
#
# COMPACT_ATOMS: atom_id res chain seq x y z
N MET A 1 14.37 -17.97 1.88
CA MET A 1 13.55 -17.11 0.99
C MET A 1 12.24 -16.82 1.68
N PRO A 2 11.84 -15.54 1.78
CA PRO A 2 10.53 -15.24 2.32
C PRO A 2 9.46 -15.81 1.39
N ARG A 3 8.48 -16.43 1.99
CA ARG A 3 7.36 -16.97 1.24
C ARG A 3 6.33 -15.86 1.03
N LEU A 4 6.04 -15.55 -0.23
CA LEU A 4 5.05 -14.53 -0.53
C LEU A 4 3.64 -15.08 -0.34
N ARG A 5 2.79 -14.23 0.23
CA ARG A 5 1.38 -14.50 0.42
C ARG A 5 0.60 -13.84 -0.71
N LYS A 6 -0.29 -14.58 -1.36
CA LYS A 6 -1.17 -13.97 -2.35
C LYS A 6 -2.21 -13.14 -1.66
N VAL A 7 -2.35 -11.89 -2.08
CA VAL A 7 -3.34 -10.97 -1.55
C VAL A 7 -4.22 -10.44 -2.68
N ARG A 8 -5.43 -10.04 -2.33
CA ARG A 8 -6.40 -9.48 -3.28
C ARG A 8 -6.58 -8.00 -2.97
N PRO A 9 -6.01 -7.10 -3.79
CA PRO A 9 -6.11 -5.65 -3.55
C PRO A 9 -7.57 -5.20 -3.45
N GLY A 10 -7.84 -4.36 -2.44
CA GLY A 10 -9.17 -3.83 -2.22
C GLY A 10 -10.15 -4.80 -1.56
N VAL A 11 -9.79 -6.08 -1.44
CA VAL A 11 -10.63 -7.13 -0.84
C VAL A 11 -10.05 -7.59 0.49
N ASP A 12 -8.75 -7.93 0.48
CA ASP A 12 -8.06 -8.34 1.70
C ASP A 12 -7.76 -7.14 2.58
N LEU A 13 -7.46 -7.39 3.86
CA LEU A 13 -7.16 -6.35 4.82
C LEU A 13 -6.02 -5.47 4.32
N GLY A 14 -6.25 -4.17 4.30
CA GLY A 14 -5.28 -3.22 3.83
C GLY A 14 -5.36 -1.89 4.57
N TYR A 15 -4.34 -1.07 4.30
CA TYR A 15 -4.23 0.28 4.84
C TYR A 15 -4.59 1.29 3.77
N ARG A 16 -4.85 2.51 4.21
CA ARG A 16 -5.23 3.62 3.33
C ARG A 16 -4.22 4.74 3.43
N ARG A 17 -4.07 5.48 2.35
CA ARG A 17 -3.31 6.72 2.33
C ARG A 17 -4.28 7.87 2.21
N VAL A 18 -4.20 8.81 3.15
CA VAL A 18 -5.05 9.98 3.19
C VAL A 18 -4.19 11.23 3.06
N ARG A 19 -4.60 12.15 2.19
CA ARG A 19 -3.87 13.41 2.04
C ARG A 19 -4.13 14.30 3.25
N ALA A 20 -3.06 14.83 3.81
CA ALA A 20 -3.12 15.75 4.95
C ALA A 20 -2.25 16.98 4.61
N GLY A 21 -2.88 17.99 3.98
CA GLY A 21 -2.15 19.14 3.46
C GLY A 21 -1.23 18.72 2.32
N GLU A 22 0.07 19.02 2.45
CA GLU A 22 1.07 18.60 1.45
C GLU A 22 1.71 17.25 1.78
N ALA A 23 1.27 16.63 2.87
CA ALA A 23 1.80 15.35 3.31
C ALA A 23 0.74 14.27 3.19
N PHE A 24 1.13 13.04 3.50
CA PHE A 24 0.22 11.91 3.54
C PHE A 24 0.17 11.32 4.94
N ARG A 25 -1.02 10.85 5.30
CA ARG A 25 -1.23 10.09 6.51
C ARG A 25 -1.62 8.66 6.12
N TYR A 26 -1.12 7.68 6.85
CA TYR A 26 -1.43 6.28 6.60
C TYR A 26 -2.25 5.75 7.76
N THR A 27 -3.38 5.12 7.42
CA THR A 27 -4.32 4.60 8.43
C THR A 27 -4.69 3.17 8.12
N ASP A 28 -5.22 2.46 9.12
CA ASP A 28 -5.83 1.16 8.89
C ASP A 28 -7.24 1.33 8.31
N ALA A 29 -7.96 0.22 8.12
CA ALA A 29 -9.29 0.25 7.54
C ALA A 29 -10.30 1.00 8.41
N ASP A 30 -10.04 1.13 9.69
CA ASP A 30 -10.92 1.84 10.65
C ASP A 30 -10.55 3.31 10.82
N GLY A 31 -9.50 3.76 10.14
CA GLY A 31 -9.05 5.14 10.22
C GLY A 31 -8.05 5.40 11.32
N ALA A 32 -7.61 4.39 12.06
CA ALA A 32 -6.63 4.54 13.12
C ALA A 32 -5.21 4.63 12.53
N ALA A 33 -4.33 5.36 13.23
CA ALA A 33 -2.94 5.47 12.82
C ALA A 33 -2.25 4.11 12.89
N LEU A 34 -1.31 3.88 11.96
CA LEU A 34 -0.56 2.63 11.93
C LEU A 34 0.48 2.59 13.07
N PRO A 35 0.81 1.39 13.58
CA PRO A 35 1.98 1.24 14.45
C PRO A 35 3.24 1.72 13.74
N ALA A 36 4.24 2.17 14.51
CA ALA A 36 5.44 2.79 13.95
C ALA A 36 6.17 1.91 12.95
N ASP A 37 6.29 0.61 13.24
CA ASP A 37 6.97 -0.34 12.35
C ASP A 37 6.23 -0.52 11.02
N GLU A 38 4.90 -0.58 11.07
CA GLU A 38 4.08 -0.71 9.87
C GLU A 38 4.10 0.59 9.05
N ARG A 39 4.06 1.73 9.72
CA ARG A 39 4.15 3.01 9.03
C ARG A 39 5.49 3.12 8.31
N GLU A 40 6.57 2.70 8.96
CA GLU A 40 7.91 2.73 8.38
C GLU A 40 7.98 1.85 7.12
N ARG A 41 7.41 0.65 7.19
CA ARG A 41 7.34 -0.25 6.03
C ARG A 41 6.58 0.39 4.87
N VAL A 42 5.44 1.00 5.15
CA VAL A 42 4.60 1.62 4.14
C VAL A 42 5.29 2.83 3.50
N VAL A 43 5.92 3.67 4.31
CA VAL A 43 6.66 4.84 3.80
C VAL A 43 7.79 4.40 2.88
N ALA A 44 8.46 3.31 3.22
CA ALA A 44 9.56 2.78 2.42
C ALA A 44 9.14 2.24 1.05
N LEU A 45 7.84 2.00 0.83
CA LEU A 45 7.34 1.60 -0.49
C LEU A 45 7.44 2.72 -1.52
N VAL A 46 7.55 3.96 -1.09
CA VAL A 46 7.63 5.15 -1.96
C VAL A 46 6.51 5.16 -2.98
N ILE A 47 5.27 5.07 -2.49
CA ILE A 47 4.09 5.08 -3.35
C ILE A 47 3.99 6.45 -4.05
N PRO A 48 3.86 6.48 -5.39
CA PRO A 48 3.82 7.77 -6.11
C PRO A 48 2.75 8.71 -5.55
N PRO A 49 3.11 9.98 -5.31
CA PRO A 49 2.16 10.96 -4.76
C PRO A 49 0.93 11.18 -5.63
N ALA A 50 1.08 11.00 -6.95
CA ALA A 50 0.01 11.23 -7.90
C ALA A 50 -1.08 10.16 -7.87
N TRP A 51 -0.81 9.01 -7.26
CA TRP A 51 -1.81 7.94 -7.17
C TRP A 51 -2.95 8.33 -6.24
N SER A 52 -4.17 8.00 -6.64
CA SER A 52 -5.36 8.13 -5.80
C SER A 52 -5.92 6.75 -5.46
N GLU A 53 -6.86 6.71 -4.52
CA GLU A 53 -7.53 5.46 -4.09
C GLU A 53 -6.52 4.37 -3.77
N VAL A 54 -5.52 4.71 -2.98
CA VAL A 54 -4.42 3.80 -2.65
C VAL A 54 -4.86 2.75 -1.65
N TRP A 55 -4.59 1.49 -1.98
CA TRP A 55 -4.72 0.35 -1.08
C TRP A 55 -3.32 -0.19 -0.81
N ILE A 56 -3.02 -0.52 0.44
CA ILE A 56 -1.70 -1.00 0.86
C ILE A 56 -1.90 -2.29 1.65
N SER A 57 -1.19 -3.35 1.25
CA SER A 57 -1.30 -4.64 1.94
C SER A 57 -0.92 -4.53 3.42
N ALA A 58 -1.75 -5.08 4.29
CA ALA A 58 -1.42 -5.22 5.70
C ALA A 58 -0.44 -6.38 5.95
N ALA A 59 -0.25 -7.23 4.95
CA ALA A 59 0.69 -8.36 5.04
C ALA A 59 2.05 -7.93 4.47
N PRO A 60 3.11 -7.89 5.30
CA PRO A 60 4.45 -7.51 4.80
C PRO A 60 4.98 -8.43 3.72
N ASN A 61 4.52 -9.67 3.68
CA ASN A 61 4.89 -10.64 2.66
C ASN A 61 3.85 -10.77 1.53
N GLY A 62 2.91 -9.83 1.44
CA GLY A 62 1.95 -9.82 0.33
C GLY A 62 2.67 -9.64 -1.00
N HIS A 63 2.31 -10.43 -2.02
CA HIS A 63 2.97 -10.36 -3.33
C HIS A 63 2.70 -9.01 -4.01
N ILE A 64 1.55 -8.41 -3.76
CA ILE A 64 1.22 -7.04 -4.15
C ILE A 64 1.24 -6.20 -2.88
N GLN A 65 2.12 -5.20 -2.83
CA GLN A 65 2.28 -4.36 -1.66
C GLN A 65 1.31 -3.18 -1.66
N ALA A 66 1.01 -2.63 -2.83
CA ALA A 66 0.07 -1.52 -2.92
C ALA A 66 -0.53 -1.43 -4.31
N THR A 67 -1.69 -0.79 -4.41
CA THR A 67 -2.31 -0.42 -5.68
C THR A 67 -2.79 1.02 -5.59
N GLY A 68 -3.00 1.64 -6.74
CA GLY A 68 -3.55 2.99 -6.80
C GLY A 68 -3.91 3.35 -8.24
N ILE A 69 -4.59 4.47 -8.39
CA ILE A 69 -5.01 4.99 -9.69
C ILE A 69 -4.07 6.15 -10.05
N ASP A 70 -3.41 6.07 -11.20
CA ASP A 70 -2.48 7.11 -11.64
C ASP A 70 -3.21 8.30 -12.28
N ASP A 71 -2.43 9.30 -12.73
CA ASP A 71 -2.98 10.51 -13.36
C ASP A 71 -3.81 10.24 -14.60
N ALA A 72 -3.52 9.15 -15.30
CA ALA A 72 -4.23 8.76 -16.50
C ALA A 72 -5.46 7.92 -16.22
N GLY A 73 -5.79 7.71 -14.93
CA GLY A 73 -6.93 6.90 -14.53
C GLY A 73 -6.71 5.41 -14.62
N ARG A 74 -5.44 4.98 -14.69
CA ARG A 74 -5.10 3.56 -14.82
C ARG A 74 -4.73 2.97 -13.47
N LEU A 75 -5.18 1.74 -13.22
CA LEU A 75 -4.83 1.00 -12.01
C LEU A 75 -3.38 0.55 -12.11
N GLN A 76 -2.59 0.90 -11.11
CA GLN A 76 -1.18 0.56 -11.01
C GLN A 76 -0.91 -0.31 -9.79
N TYR A 77 0.17 -1.08 -9.83
CA TYR A 77 0.54 -2.03 -8.79
C TYR A 77 1.98 -1.82 -8.35
N LEU A 78 2.23 -1.99 -7.05
CA LEU A 78 3.58 -2.13 -6.51
C LEU A 78 3.72 -3.55 -5.98
N TYR A 79 4.66 -4.29 -6.53
CA TYR A 79 4.89 -5.68 -6.15
C TYR A 79 5.96 -5.79 -5.08
N HIS A 80 5.89 -6.86 -4.29
CA HIS A 80 6.95 -7.19 -3.36
C HIS A 80 8.25 -7.39 -4.14
N PRO A 81 9.42 -6.94 -3.60
CA PRO A 81 10.70 -7.10 -4.32
C PRO A 81 11.01 -8.54 -4.72
N ASP A 82 10.49 -9.52 -3.97
CA ASP A 82 10.72 -10.94 -4.27
C ASP A 82 9.68 -11.50 -5.25
N CYS A 83 8.71 -10.69 -5.67
CA CYS A 83 7.72 -11.14 -6.63
C CYS A 83 8.29 -10.99 -8.04
N ARG A 84 8.40 -12.09 -8.75
CA ARG A 84 8.98 -12.12 -10.09
C ARG A 84 7.91 -12.49 -11.12
N GLY A 85 7.03 -11.62 -11.30
CA GLY A 85 6.07 -11.81 -12.34
C GLY A 85 4.94 -12.33 -12.36
#